data_a2bf1a27a8bd06c5868ad28d10ed7a6a
#
_entry.id   a2bf1a27a8bd06c5868ad28d10ed7a6a
#
_cell.length_a   1.000
_cell.length_b   1.000
_cell.length_c   1.000
_cell.angle_alpha   90.00
_cell.angle_beta   90.00
_cell.angle_gamma   90.00
#
_symmetry.space_group_name_H-M   'P 1'
#
loop_
_entity.id
_entity.type
_entity.pdbx_description
1 polymer ?
#
loop_
_entity_poly.entity_id
_entity_poly.type
_entity_poly.pdbx_seq_one_letter_code
_entity_poly.pdbx_strand_id
1 'polypeptide(L)'
;MLELVELEAKAPKKSAYKERRKELMQELVLLQQQARQEQLGLVVLFEGWNSAGKGSRISDLLYLMDARSTNVVHTVFPPYEDAELFTALENGVTGYKPFMEPFWQGLGERGTITFYEQGWYATAESMMLAAERARWKSKARHRHSHPRVPIGTLVQKAFEPLEELGGASRADTYLDAIASWEKGLVDDGYLVLKFFVHISKAEQRHRMEELFENPDTRWRVSDEELMRCAEYNDIYELHDEVLKRSNYEFAPWVLVNGEDKRIANLQVAQTMVDTLRKGLAAKAAAREAAAAETPKTEAPLLSAFPICTDHPDLDEVDHTLKLEREDYEKQLKHEQKRLAKLELEMYLQRIPLVVMYEGWDAAGKGGAIKRVAQALDARAYHIFPSPAPTPLELAHPHLWRYWTRLPKAGHVGIYDRSWYGRVLVERVEGFASPQEWQRAYDEINAFERDLVDWGAILVKFWVEVHPDEQLRRFQERQDTPEKQWKITPDDWRNREKNPQYYQAVQDMFRLTSTTYAPWTLLESDDKLYARIKSLRTINEALEKRLKL
;
A
#
# COMPACT_ATOMS: atom_id res chain seq x y z
N MET A 1 -1.39 13.88 23.96
CA MET A 1 -1.74 14.85 22.88
C MET A 1 -3.16 15.38 23.01
N LEU A 2 -4.13 14.52 23.29
CA LEU A 2 -5.55 14.91 23.39
C LEU A 2 -5.83 15.93 24.50
N GLU A 3 -5.08 15.92 25.58
CA GLU A 3 -5.13 16.91 26.67
C GLU A 3 -4.81 18.35 26.24
N LEU A 4 -4.21 18.55 25.05
CA LEU A 4 -3.89 19.87 24.50
C LEU A 4 -5.11 20.55 23.87
N VAL A 5 -6.23 19.86 23.74
CA VAL A 5 -7.45 20.42 23.13
C VAL A 5 -8.26 21.16 24.19
N GLU A 6 -8.42 22.48 24.01
CA GLU A 6 -9.24 23.30 24.90
C GLU A 6 -10.73 23.09 24.59
N LEU A 7 -11.34 22.05 25.22
CA LEU A 7 -12.75 21.70 24.99
C LEU A 7 -13.72 22.77 25.51
N GLU A 8 -13.35 23.54 26.52
CA GLU A 8 -14.18 24.60 27.13
C GLU A 8 -14.10 25.94 26.38
N ALA A 9 -13.44 25.99 25.22
CA ALA A 9 -13.28 27.18 24.43
C ALA A 9 -14.65 27.80 24.04
N LYS A 10 -14.79 29.13 24.23
CA LYS A 10 -16.06 29.83 23.91
C LYS A 10 -16.26 29.92 22.39
N ALA A 11 -17.38 29.44 21.93
CA ALA A 11 -17.78 29.55 20.55
C ALA A 11 -17.98 31.00 20.12
N PRO A 12 -17.60 31.37 18.89
CA PRO A 12 -17.81 32.74 18.37
C PRO A 12 -19.30 33.05 18.27
N LYS A 13 -19.64 34.35 18.35
CA LYS A 13 -21.01 34.82 18.12
C LYS A 13 -21.47 34.40 16.71
N LYS A 14 -22.76 34.09 16.56
CA LYS A 14 -23.32 33.55 15.31
C LYS A 14 -23.08 34.47 14.08
N SER A 15 -23.08 35.77 14.26
CA SER A 15 -22.76 36.74 13.18
C SER A 15 -21.29 36.64 12.75
N ALA A 16 -20.36 36.71 13.69
CA ALA A 16 -18.92 36.59 13.42
C ALA A 16 -18.55 35.23 12.81
N TYR A 17 -19.17 34.13 13.29
CA TYR A 17 -19.02 32.82 12.69
C TYR A 17 -19.44 32.80 11.22
N LYS A 18 -20.62 33.36 10.89
CA LYS A 18 -21.13 33.34 9.51
C LYS A 18 -20.24 34.17 8.57
N GLU A 19 -19.79 35.34 9.01
CA GLU A 19 -18.89 36.19 8.24
C GLU A 19 -17.56 35.51 7.97
N ARG A 20 -16.88 35.03 9.02
CA ARG A 20 -15.59 34.36 8.89
C ARG A 20 -15.66 33.08 8.07
N ARG A 21 -16.71 32.29 8.28
CA ARG A 21 -16.93 31.06 7.47
C ARG A 21 -17.11 31.41 5.99
N LYS A 22 -17.86 32.45 5.66
CA LYS A 22 -18.06 32.90 4.28
C LYS A 22 -16.73 33.26 3.60
N GLU A 23 -15.90 34.05 4.28
CA GLU A 23 -14.57 34.45 3.77
C GLU A 23 -13.69 33.21 3.50
N LEU A 24 -13.56 32.33 4.49
CA LEU A 24 -12.74 31.10 4.38
C LEU A 24 -13.20 30.20 3.25
N MET A 25 -14.50 30.00 3.10
CA MET A 25 -15.05 29.16 2.05
C MET A 25 -14.88 29.76 0.65
N GLN A 26 -14.98 31.09 0.50
CA GLN A 26 -14.67 31.77 -0.77
C GLN A 26 -13.19 31.57 -1.15
N GLU A 27 -12.29 31.76 -0.20
CA GLU A 27 -10.87 31.54 -0.42
C GLU A 27 -10.54 30.06 -0.73
N LEU A 28 -11.15 29.12 0.00
CA LEU A 28 -10.95 27.70 -0.20
C LEU A 28 -11.32 27.26 -1.63
N VAL A 29 -12.43 27.78 -2.18
CA VAL A 29 -12.84 27.50 -3.57
C VAL A 29 -11.81 28.01 -4.57
N LEU A 30 -11.24 29.20 -4.37
CA LEU A 30 -10.19 29.74 -5.24
C LEU A 30 -8.92 28.91 -5.17
N LEU A 31 -8.49 28.53 -3.97
CA LEU A 31 -7.32 27.69 -3.76
C LEU A 31 -7.51 26.28 -4.34
N GLN A 32 -8.73 25.73 -4.28
CA GLN A 32 -9.06 24.46 -4.93
C GLN A 32 -8.84 24.53 -6.45
N GLN A 33 -9.29 25.61 -7.11
CA GLN A 33 -9.09 25.78 -8.56
C GLN A 33 -7.60 25.93 -8.90
N GLN A 34 -6.84 26.66 -8.09
CA GLN A 34 -5.39 26.79 -8.27
C GLN A 34 -4.69 25.43 -8.07
N ALA A 35 -5.04 24.67 -7.04
CA ALA A 35 -4.48 23.33 -6.78
C ALA A 35 -4.75 22.39 -7.96
N ARG A 36 -5.95 22.46 -8.56
CA ARG A 36 -6.30 21.68 -9.75
C ARG A 36 -5.42 22.05 -10.95
N GLN A 37 -5.25 23.36 -11.21
CA GLN A 37 -4.43 23.85 -12.32
C GLN A 37 -2.95 23.44 -12.16
N GLU A 38 -2.43 23.57 -10.95
CA GLU A 38 -1.06 23.20 -10.60
C GLU A 38 -0.86 21.69 -10.37
N GLN A 39 -1.90 20.84 -10.55
CA GLN A 39 -1.84 19.40 -10.28
C GLN A 39 -1.32 19.10 -8.85
N LEU A 40 -1.75 19.87 -7.86
CA LEU A 40 -1.44 19.69 -6.46
C LEU A 40 -2.56 18.89 -5.79
N GLY A 41 -2.33 17.61 -5.50
CA GLY A 41 -3.27 16.77 -4.77
C GLY A 41 -3.29 17.11 -3.29
N LEU A 42 -4.46 17.01 -2.66
CA LEU A 42 -4.60 17.12 -1.21
C LEU A 42 -5.38 15.92 -0.66
N VAL A 43 -4.80 15.20 0.27
CA VAL A 43 -5.45 14.13 1.03
C VAL A 43 -5.83 14.68 2.40
N VAL A 44 -7.11 14.63 2.75
CA VAL A 44 -7.65 15.13 4.02
C VAL A 44 -8.25 13.97 4.80
N LEU A 45 -7.65 13.64 5.92
CA LEU A 45 -8.09 12.59 6.81
C LEU A 45 -8.88 13.17 7.99
N PHE A 46 -10.06 12.60 8.26
CA PHE A 46 -10.86 12.90 9.44
C PHE A 46 -10.94 11.68 10.34
N GLU A 47 -10.23 11.72 11.45
CA GLU A 47 -10.26 10.73 12.53
C GLU A 47 -10.87 11.30 13.81
N GLY A 48 -11.03 10.47 14.81
CA GLY A 48 -11.53 10.88 16.12
C GLY A 48 -12.79 10.11 16.55
N TRP A 49 -13.39 10.56 17.62
CA TRP A 49 -14.46 9.85 18.31
C TRP A 49 -15.69 9.58 17.43
N ASN A 50 -16.37 8.48 17.71
CA ASN A 50 -17.69 8.24 17.14
C ASN A 50 -18.62 9.36 17.60
N SER A 51 -19.54 9.77 16.75
CA SER A 51 -20.44 10.94 16.94
C SER A 51 -19.76 12.32 17.11
N ALA A 52 -18.42 12.44 16.93
CA ALA A 52 -17.74 13.73 16.96
C ALA A 52 -18.11 14.67 15.80
N GLY A 53 -18.80 14.16 14.79
CA GLY A 53 -19.31 14.95 13.66
C GLY A 53 -18.32 15.08 12.50
N LYS A 54 -17.47 14.10 12.27
CA LYS A 54 -16.52 14.03 11.13
C LYS A 54 -17.21 14.25 9.79
N GLY A 55 -18.20 13.42 9.46
CA GLY A 55 -18.95 13.54 8.22
C GLY A 55 -19.67 14.87 8.05
N SER A 56 -20.13 15.48 9.16
CA SER A 56 -20.72 16.83 9.11
C SER A 56 -19.71 17.91 8.74
N ARG A 57 -18.43 17.75 9.12
CA ARG A 57 -17.33 18.67 8.72
C ARG A 57 -17.04 18.53 7.23
N ILE A 58 -16.95 17.29 6.74
CA ILE A 58 -16.78 17.01 5.30
C ILE A 58 -17.94 17.60 4.50
N SER A 59 -19.19 17.33 4.90
CA SER A 59 -20.37 17.87 4.22
C SER A 59 -20.40 19.40 4.21
N ASP A 60 -19.98 20.07 5.29
CA ASP A 60 -19.93 21.53 5.37
C ASP A 60 -18.92 22.13 4.38
N LEU A 61 -17.79 21.46 4.16
CA LEU A 61 -16.79 21.85 3.16
C LEU A 61 -17.31 21.62 1.74
N LEU A 62 -17.83 20.44 1.46
CA LEU A 62 -18.28 20.04 0.12
C LEU A 62 -19.43 20.89 -0.41
N TYR A 63 -20.25 21.47 0.47
CA TYR A 63 -21.41 22.28 0.07
C TYR A 63 -21.04 23.45 -0.88
N LEU A 64 -19.83 23.97 -0.77
CA LEU A 64 -19.36 25.11 -1.59
C LEU A 64 -18.21 24.76 -2.54
N MET A 65 -17.56 23.62 -2.36
CA MET A 65 -16.44 23.17 -3.21
C MET A 65 -16.93 22.61 -4.55
N ASP A 66 -16.05 22.66 -5.56
CA ASP A 66 -16.33 22.03 -6.86
C ASP A 66 -16.27 20.50 -6.73
N ALA A 67 -17.41 19.85 -6.84
CA ALA A 67 -17.55 18.39 -6.71
C ALA A 67 -16.74 17.60 -7.76
N ARG A 68 -16.36 18.21 -8.89
CA ARG A 68 -15.59 17.54 -9.96
C ARG A 68 -14.11 17.35 -9.60
N SER A 69 -13.63 18.07 -8.59
CA SER A 69 -12.26 17.97 -8.07
C SER A 69 -12.23 17.64 -6.58
N THR A 70 -13.28 16.98 -6.09
CA THR A 70 -13.35 16.39 -4.75
C THR A 70 -13.73 14.94 -4.83
N ASN A 71 -13.17 14.13 -3.94
CA ASN A 71 -13.52 12.73 -3.77
C ASN A 71 -13.74 12.46 -2.28
N VAL A 72 -14.73 11.66 -1.94
CA VAL A 72 -14.98 11.23 -0.55
C VAL A 72 -14.91 9.73 -0.48
N VAL A 73 -14.02 9.23 0.32
CA VAL A 73 -13.77 7.81 0.52
C VAL A 73 -14.28 7.40 1.90
N HIS A 74 -15.13 6.40 1.91
CA HIS A 74 -15.57 5.74 3.12
C HIS A 74 -15.20 4.27 3.01
N THR A 75 -14.31 3.80 3.89
CA THR A 75 -13.87 2.41 3.91
C THR A 75 -14.72 1.62 4.89
N VAL A 76 -15.29 0.52 4.40
CA VAL A 76 -16.04 -0.43 5.23
C VAL A 76 -15.23 -1.70 5.37
N PHE A 77 -14.93 -2.10 6.61
CA PHE A 77 -14.29 -3.38 6.88
C PHE A 77 -15.33 -4.48 7.00
N PRO A 78 -15.02 -5.70 6.51
CA PRO A 78 -15.90 -6.83 6.71
C PRO A 78 -16.09 -7.09 8.22
N PRO A 79 -17.29 -7.48 8.66
CA PRO A 79 -17.55 -7.80 10.05
C PRO A 79 -16.66 -8.97 10.50
N TYR A 80 -16.17 -8.91 11.73
CA TYR A 80 -15.25 -9.92 12.32
C TYR A 80 -15.85 -11.33 12.46
N GLU A 81 -17.13 -11.51 12.15
CA GLU A 81 -17.85 -12.78 12.18
C GLU A 81 -17.77 -13.56 10.87
N ASP A 82 -17.12 -13.00 9.83
CA ASP A 82 -16.93 -13.66 8.56
C ASP A 82 -15.97 -14.87 8.70
N ALA A 83 -16.47 -16.05 8.39
CA ALA A 83 -15.75 -17.30 8.54
C ALA A 83 -14.49 -17.39 7.66
N GLU A 84 -14.49 -16.76 6.48
CA GLU A 84 -13.34 -16.72 5.59
C GLU A 84 -12.24 -15.81 6.14
N LEU A 85 -12.63 -14.64 6.66
CA LEU A 85 -11.71 -13.71 7.31
C LEU A 85 -11.08 -14.36 8.56
N PHE A 86 -11.89 -15.08 9.35
CA PHE A 86 -11.38 -15.80 10.52
C PHE A 86 -10.35 -16.86 10.13
N THR A 87 -10.61 -17.64 9.06
CA THR A 87 -9.65 -18.60 8.53
C THR A 87 -8.35 -17.93 8.08
N ALA A 88 -8.44 -16.79 7.40
CA ALA A 88 -7.27 -16.02 6.99
C ALA A 88 -6.43 -15.57 8.21
N LEU A 89 -7.07 -14.99 9.23
CA LEU A 89 -6.41 -14.54 10.45
C LEU A 89 -5.73 -15.67 11.23
N GLU A 90 -6.34 -16.85 11.32
CA GLU A 90 -5.73 -18.04 11.95
C GLU A 90 -4.45 -18.49 11.23
N ASN A 91 -4.36 -18.27 9.94
CA ASN A 91 -3.20 -18.62 9.12
C ASN A 91 -2.22 -17.44 8.91
N GLY A 92 -2.36 -16.36 9.68
CA GLY A 92 -1.46 -15.21 9.63
C GLY A 92 -1.62 -14.34 8.39
N VAL A 93 -2.82 -14.32 7.79
CA VAL A 93 -3.21 -13.38 6.73
C VAL A 93 -4.14 -12.35 7.34
N THR A 94 -3.78 -11.06 7.28
CA THR A 94 -4.43 -10.01 8.07
C THR A 94 -5.75 -9.49 7.50
N GLY A 95 -6.16 -9.95 6.32
CA GLY A 95 -7.42 -9.56 5.69
C GLY A 95 -7.57 -10.13 4.28
N TYR A 96 -8.72 -9.90 3.64
CA TYR A 96 -8.95 -10.30 2.23
C TYR A 96 -7.99 -9.63 1.25
N LYS A 97 -7.56 -8.43 1.58
CA LYS A 97 -6.61 -7.60 0.85
C LYS A 97 -5.62 -6.99 1.84
N PRO A 98 -4.46 -6.50 1.39
CA PRO A 98 -3.58 -5.74 2.24
C PRO A 98 -4.29 -4.54 2.86
N PHE A 99 -3.92 -4.20 4.09
CA PHE A 99 -4.52 -3.13 4.88
C PHE A 99 -4.60 -1.78 4.13
N MET A 100 -3.57 -1.40 3.39
CA MET A 100 -3.50 -0.12 2.69
C MET A 100 -4.24 -0.09 1.34
N GLU A 101 -4.63 -1.24 0.79
CA GLU A 101 -5.20 -1.33 -0.56
C GLU A 101 -6.47 -0.48 -0.76
N PRO A 102 -7.47 -0.44 0.15
CA PRO A 102 -8.66 0.39 -0.03
C PRO A 102 -8.35 1.89 -0.09
N PHE A 103 -7.31 2.33 0.61
CA PHE A 103 -6.90 3.74 0.63
C PHE A 103 -6.20 4.13 -0.67
N TRP A 104 -5.41 3.23 -1.22
CA TRP A 104 -4.85 3.40 -2.55
C TRP A 104 -5.93 3.42 -3.63
N GLN A 105 -6.93 2.55 -3.56
CA GLN A 105 -8.06 2.55 -4.51
C GLN A 105 -8.87 3.85 -4.44
N GLY A 106 -9.03 4.39 -3.24
CA GLY A 106 -9.77 5.63 -3.01
C GLY A 106 -9.00 6.90 -3.32
N LEU A 107 -7.68 6.83 -3.57
CA LEU A 107 -6.86 8.00 -3.85
C LEU A 107 -7.29 8.68 -5.15
N GLY A 108 -7.58 9.98 -5.09
CA GLY A 108 -7.87 10.78 -6.27
C GLY A 108 -6.61 11.21 -7.02
N GLU A 109 -6.78 11.54 -8.29
CA GLU A 109 -5.73 12.07 -9.16
C GLU A 109 -5.08 13.34 -8.57
N ARG A 110 -3.83 13.62 -8.95
CA ARG A 110 -3.21 14.92 -8.65
C ARG A 110 -4.10 16.07 -9.11
N GLY A 111 -4.19 17.11 -8.28
CA GLY A 111 -5.10 18.23 -8.51
C GLY A 111 -6.51 18.03 -7.94
N THR A 112 -6.80 16.91 -7.29
CA THR A 112 -8.05 16.67 -6.56
C THR A 112 -7.85 16.75 -5.05
N ILE A 113 -8.94 17.00 -4.31
CA ILE A 113 -8.99 16.91 -2.85
C ILE A 113 -9.73 15.65 -2.48
N THR A 114 -9.03 14.69 -1.87
CA THR A 114 -9.61 13.43 -1.42
C THR A 114 -9.83 13.45 0.09
N PHE A 115 -11.08 13.31 0.51
CA PHE A 115 -11.46 13.22 1.91
C PHE A 115 -11.63 11.75 2.32
N TYR A 116 -11.00 11.37 3.42
CA TYR A 116 -11.21 10.08 4.06
C TYR A 116 -11.95 10.26 5.38
N GLU A 117 -13.16 9.72 5.46
CA GLU A 117 -13.91 9.63 6.71
C GLU A 117 -13.66 8.27 7.34
N GLN A 118 -13.06 8.23 8.54
CA GLN A 118 -12.53 6.99 9.12
C GLN A 118 -11.53 6.32 8.17
N GLY A 119 -10.31 6.80 8.21
CA GLY A 119 -9.26 6.34 7.32
C GLY A 119 -8.43 5.22 7.92
N TRP A 120 -7.16 5.27 7.63
CA TRP A 120 -6.21 4.21 7.93
C TRP A 120 -5.89 4.07 9.41
N TYR A 121 -5.96 5.12 10.24
CA TYR A 121 -5.70 4.99 11.68
C TYR A 121 -6.86 4.30 12.41
N ALA A 122 -8.11 4.71 12.16
CA ALA A 122 -9.28 4.04 12.74
C ALA A 122 -9.35 2.56 12.33
N THR A 123 -8.94 2.29 11.09
CA THR A 123 -8.82 0.94 10.55
C THR A 123 -7.73 0.16 11.26
N ALA A 124 -6.52 0.71 11.40
CA ALA A 124 -5.42 0.08 12.10
C ALA A 124 -5.79 -0.25 13.55
N GLU A 125 -6.39 0.70 14.28
CA GLU A 125 -6.88 0.48 15.63
C GLU A 125 -7.87 -0.70 15.71
N SER A 126 -8.84 -0.73 14.80
CA SER A 126 -9.82 -1.82 14.76
C SER A 126 -9.16 -3.18 14.45
N MET A 127 -8.21 -3.21 13.52
CA MET A 127 -7.49 -4.44 13.16
C MET A 127 -6.55 -4.91 14.26
N MET A 128 -5.86 -4.01 14.95
CA MET A 128 -5.04 -4.33 16.13
C MET A 128 -5.87 -5.01 17.21
N LEU A 129 -6.99 -4.40 17.57
CA LEU A 129 -7.89 -4.94 18.62
C LEU A 129 -8.48 -6.30 18.21
N ALA A 130 -8.86 -6.45 16.93
CA ALA A 130 -9.40 -7.70 16.41
C ALA A 130 -8.36 -8.84 16.43
N ALA A 131 -7.13 -8.56 16.01
CA ALA A 131 -6.06 -9.54 16.00
C ALA A 131 -5.73 -10.02 17.42
N GLU A 132 -5.66 -9.11 18.41
CA GLU A 132 -5.44 -9.49 19.81
C GLU A 132 -6.64 -10.27 20.40
N ARG A 133 -7.86 -9.93 20.00
CA ARG A 133 -9.07 -10.69 20.38
C ARG A 133 -9.04 -12.11 19.81
N ALA A 134 -8.64 -12.28 18.55
CA ALA A 134 -8.50 -13.59 17.92
C ALA A 134 -7.42 -14.45 18.62
N ARG A 135 -6.27 -13.85 18.92
CA ARG A 135 -5.17 -14.50 19.67
C ARG A 135 -5.62 -14.94 21.06
N TRP A 136 -6.40 -14.12 21.75
CA TRP A 136 -6.97 -14.47 23.05
C TRP A 136 -7.93 -15.66 22.97
N LYS A 137 -8.88 -15.63 22.00
CA LYS A 137 -9.81 -16.73 21.77
C LYS A 137 -9.10 -18.05 21.45
N SER A 138 -8.07 -18.03 20.64
CA SER A 138 -7.25 -19.22 20.31
C SER A 138 -6.62 -19.84 21.56
N LYS A 139 -6.04 -19.01 22.45
CA LYS A 139 -5.45 -19.48 23.71
C LYS A 139 -6.50 -20.00 24.71
N ALA A 140 -7.76 -19.54 24.61
CA ALA A 140 -8.84 -19.90 25.50
C ALA A 140 -9.66 -21.13 25.07
N ARG A 141 -9.39 -21.73 23.89
CA ARG A 141 -10.14 -22.89 23.33
C ARG A 141 -10.28 -24.10 24.29
N HIS A 142 -9.45 -24.17 25.32
CA HIS A 142 -9.52 -25.24 26.34
C HIS A 142 -10.30 -24.85 27.61
N ARG A 143 -10.95 -23.69 27.65
CA ARG A 143 -11.76 -23.24 28.79
C ARG A 143 -13.24 -23.20 28.41
N HIS A 144 -14.10 -23.80 29.23
CA HIS A 144 -15.55 -23.89 28.99
C HIS A 144 -16.33 -22.56 29.10
N SER A 145 -15.65 -21.45 29.44
CA SER A 145 -16.22 -20.10 29.42
C SER A 145 -15.26 -19.16 28.71
N HIS A 146 -15.76 -18.40 27.74
CA HIS A 146 -15.02 -17.33 27.08
C HIS A 146 -15.36 -15.99 27.76
N PRO A 147 -14.65 -15.57 28.83
CA PRO A 147 -14.89 -14.27 29.40
C PRO A 147 -14.60 -13.18 28.35
N ARG A 148 -15.43 -12.16 28.33
CA ARG A 148 -15.21 -10.98 27.49
C ARG A 148 -13.90 -10.32 27.92
N VAL A 149 -13.00 -10.09 26.96
CA VAL A 149 -11.72 -9.42 27.22
C VAL A 149 -11.96 -7.92 27.24
N PRO A 150 -11.57 -7.22 28.32
CA PRO A 150 -11.63 -5.76 28.36
C PRO A 150 -10.80 -5.13 27.21
N ILE A 151 -11.28 -4.03 26.64
CA ILE A 151 -10.56 -3.32 25.56
C ILE A 151 -9.19 -2.85 26.05
N GLY A 152 -9.05 -2.33 27.27
CA GLY A 152 -7.77 -1.91 27.83
C GLY A 152 -6.70 -3.01 27.82
N THR A 153 -7.08 -4.28 28.05
CA THR A 153 -6.16 -5.41 27.90
C THR A 153 -5.73 -5.63 26.46
N LEU A 154 -6.64 -5.47 25.50
CA LEU A 154 -6.32 -5.60 24.07
C LEU A 154 -5.43 -4.45 23.60
N VAL A 155 -5.70 -3.23 24.06
CA VAL A 155 -4.88 -2.03 23.78
C VAL A 155 -3.45 -2.26 24.25
N GLN A 156 -3.27 -2.63 25.53
CA GLN A 156 -1.95 -2.92 26.08
C GLN A 156 -1.19 -3.96 25.23
N LYS A 157 -1.86 -5.05 24.87
CA LYS A 157 -1.27 -6.14 24.08
C LYS A 157 -0.89 -5.73 22.65
N ALA A 158 -1.65 -4.82 22.04
CA ALA A 158 -1.35 -4.33 20.68
C ALA A 158 0.00 -3.58 20.60
N PHE A 159 0.43 -2.97 21.69
CA PHE A 159 1.70 -2.24 21.80
C PHE A 159 2.84 -3.04 22.44
N GLU A 160 2.60 -4.29 22.88
CA GLU A 160 3.67 -5.15 23.41
C GLU A 160 4.54 -5.71 22.27
N PRO A 161 5.88 -5.74 22.42
CA PRO A 161 6.78 -6.40 21.48
C PRO A 161 6.45 -7.88 21.29
N LEU A 162 6.55 -8.38 20.07
CA LEU A 162 6.29 -9.77 19.71
C LEU A 162 7.53 -10.40 19.06
N GLU A 163 7.96 -11.56 19.55
CA GLU A 163 9.10 -12.30 18.98
C GLU A 163 8.83 -12.69 17.52
N GLU A 164 7.60 -13.08 17.20
CA GLU A 164 7.15 -13.42 15.84
C GLU A 164 7.23 -12.24 14.85
N LEU A 165 7.32 -11.01 15.35
CA LEU A 165 7.53 -9.78 14.56
C LEU A 165 8.95 -9.20 14.75
N GLY A 166 9.90 -10.03 15.18
CA GLY A 166 11.28 -9.58 15.36
C GLY A 166 11.46 -8.53 16.47
N GLY A 167 10.54 -8.48 17.42
CA GLY A 167 10.55 -7.52 18.53
C GLY A 167 9.71 -6.26 18.30
N ALA A 168 9.13 -6.06 17.10
CA ALA A 168 8.13 -5.03 16.86
C ALA A 168 6.79 -5.40 17.51
N SER A 169 5.99 -4.41 17.85
CA SER A 169 4.60 -4.64 18.26
C SER A 169 3.69 -4.75 17.04
N ARG A 170 2.47 -5.22 17.23
CA ARG A 170 1.46 -5.21 16.18
C ARG A 170 1.10 -3.79 15.74
N ALA A 171 1.07 -2.86 16.70
CA ALA A 171 0.86 -1.45 16.41
C ALA A 171 1.97 -0.88 15.52
N ASP A 172 3.22 -1.21 15.77
CA ASP A 172 4.35 -0.74 14.96
C ASP A 172 4.19 -1.18 13.50
N THR A 173 3.80 -2.42 13.24
CA THR A 173 3.59 -2.93 11.86
C THR A 173 2.57 -2.08 11.08
N TYR A 174 1.44 -1.73 11.68
CA TYR A 174 0.44 -0.87 11.01
C TYR A 174 0.89 0.58 10.90
N LEU A 175 1.53 1.12 11.93
CA LEU A 175 2.00 2.51 11.92
C LEU A 175 3.14 2.72 10.92
N ASP A 176 4.02 1.74 10.75
CA ASP A 176 5.09 1.79 9.73
C ASP A 176 4.53 1.77 8.30
N ALA A 177 3.52 0.95 8.03
CA ALA A 177 2.82 0.95 6.74
C ALA A 177 2.15 2.30 6.46
N ILE A 178 1.49 2.88 7.48
CA ILE A 178 0.89 4.22 7.39
C ILE A 178 1.96 5.29 7.16
N ALA A 179 3.07 5.26 7.89
CA ALA A 179 4.16 6.22 7.73
C ALA A 179 4.73 6.19 6.31
N SER A 180 4.94 4.99 5.77
CA SER A 180 5.41 4.79 4.40
C SER A 180 4.42 5.34 3.37
N TRP A 181 3.12 5.10 3.57
CA TRP A 181 2.05 5.65 2.75
C TRP A 181 2.01 7.17 2.74
N GLU A 182 1.92 7.80 3.93
CA GLU A 182 1.85 9.24 4.07
C GLU A 182 3.12 9.91 3.53
N LYS A 183 4.30 9.34 3.82
CA LYS A 183 5.58 9.83 3.31
C LYS A 183 5.66 9.73 1.79
N GLY A 184 5.26 8.60 1.22
CA GLY A 184 5.23 8.39 -0.23
C GLY A 184 4.30 9.38 -0.94
N LEU A 185 3.14 9.72 -0.36
CA LEU A 185 2.25 10.75 -0.90
C LEU A 185 2.90 12.13 -0.88
N VAL A 186 3.53 12.51 0.23
CA VAL A 186 4.21 13.81 0.36
C VAL A 186 5.37 13.91 -0.63
N ASP A 187 6.18 12.87 -0.75
CA ASP A 187 7.32 12.82 -1.67
C ASP A 187 6.87 12.85 -3.15
N ASP A 188 5.66 12.35 -3.43
CA ASP A 188 5.04 12.40 -4.76
C ASP A 188 4.29 13.71 -5.03
N GLY A 189 4.36 14.66 -4.09
CA GLY A 189 3.84 16.02 -4.24
C GLY A 189 2.38 16.19 -3.82
N TYR A 190 1.78 15.24 -3.11
CA TYR A 190 0.50 15.46 -2.44
C TYR A 190 0.71 16.19 -1.11
N LEU A 191 -0.28 16.97 -0.71
CA LEU A 191 -0.41 17.45 0.67
C LEU A 191 -1.19 16.42 1.48
N VAL A 192 -0.74 16.12 2.69
CA VAL A 192 -1.45 15.24 3.63
C VAL A 192 -1.84 16.05 4.85
N LEU A 193 -3.15 16.14 5.11
CA LEU A 193 -3.74 16.89 6.23
C LEU A 193 -4.56 15.95 7.08
N LYS A 194 -4.18 15.80 8.35
CA LYS A 194 -4.81 14.89 9.30
C LYS A 194 -5.55 15.67 10.39
N PHE A 195 -6.86 15.49 10.47
CA PHE A 195 -7.69 16.04 11.55
C PHE A 195 -8.09 14.93 12.52
N PHE A 196 -7.90 15.17 13.80
CA PHE A 196 -8.48 14.36 14.86
C PHE A 196 -9.54 15.19 15.60
N VAL A 197 -10.82 14.80 15.45
CA VAL A 197 -11.93 15.53 16.08
C VAL A 197 -12.16 14.97 17.49
N HIS A 198 -11.76 15.76 18.48
CA HIS A 198 -11.85 15.42 19.88
C HIS A 198 -13.10 15.99 20.53
N ILE A 199 -13.78 15.16 21.33
CA ILE A 199 -14.91 15.53 22.19
C ILE A 199 -14.75 14.88 23.57
N SER A 200 -15.34 15.48 24.57
CA SER A 200 -15.34 14.91 25.91
C SER A 200 -16.18 13.62 26.01
N LYS A 201 -15.93 12.84 27.04
CA LYS A 201 -16.74 11.65 27.36
C LYS A 201 -18.22 11.97 27.55
N ALA A 202 -18.51 13.10 28.18
CA ALA A 202 -19.88 13.55 28.41
C ALA A 202 -20.60 13.90 27.12
N GLU A 203 -19.93 14.64 26.23
CA GLU A 203 -20.48 15.02 24.93
C GLU A 203 -20.63 13.82 24.00
N GLN A 204 -19.66 12.91 23.96
CA GLN A 204 -19.79 11.66 23.18
C GLN A 204 -21.01 10.87 23.60
N ARG A 205 -21.17 10.67 24.92
CA ARG A 205 -22.32 9.95 25.47
C ARG A 205 -23.64 10.62 25.11
N HIS A 206 -23.74 11.93 25.29
CA HIS A 206 -24.92 12.73 24.97
C HIS A 206 -25.31 12.58 23.49
N ARG A 207 -24.35 12.74 22.56
CA ARG A 207 -24.63 12.57 21.12
C ARG A 207 -24.99 11.15 20.72
N MET A 208 -24.39 10.15 21.36
CA MET A 208 -24.73 8.73 21.12
C MET A 208 -26.15 8.42 21.58
N GLU A 209 -26.58 8.96 22.75
CA GLU A 209 -27.94 8.83 23.26
C GLU A 209 -28.94 9.49 22.29
N GLU A 210 -28.69 10.73 21.83
CA GLU A 210 -29.53 11.42 20.83
C GLU A 210 -29.69 10.60 19.53
N LEU A 211 -28.59 10.05 19.01
CA LEU A 211 -28.62 9.22 17.79
C LEU A 211 -29.41 7.95 17.99
N PHE A 212 -29.30 7.31 19.16
CA PHE A 212 -29.95 6.05 19.48
C PHE A 212 -31.46 6.22 19.75
N GLU A 213 -31.86 7.31 20.38
CA GLU A 213 -33.28 7.63 20.67
C GLU A 213 -34.06 8.01 19.43
N ASN A 214 -33.42 8.65 18.46
CA ASN A 214 -34.09 9.08 17.22
C ASN A 214 -34.21 7.91 16.23
N PRO A 215 -35.46 7.51 15.85
CA PRO A 215 -35.70 6.42 14.90
C PRO A 215 -34.99 6.56 13.55
N ASP A 216 -34.83 7.81 13.06
CA ASP A 216 -34.22 8.10 11.76
C ASP A 216 -32.70 7.94 11.76
N THR A 217 -32.08 7.95 12.94
CA THR A 217 -30.62 7.86 13.08
C THR A 217 -30.11 6.67 13.86
N ARG A 218 -31.00 5.94 14.55
CA ARG A 218 -30.66 4.75 15.37
C ARG A 218 -29.83 3.71 14.61
N TRP A 219 -30.10 3.52 13.33
CA TRP A 219 -29.39 2.57 12.48
C TRP A 219 -27.88 2.89 12.33
N ARG A 220 -27.45 4.11 12.70
CA ARG A 220 -26.04 4.54 12.70
C ARG A 220 -25.29 4.09 13.93
N VAL A 221 -25.96 3.54 14.92
CA VAL A 221 -25.36 3.16 16.20
C VAL A 221 -25.29 1.64 16.28
N SER A 222 -24.09 1.10 16.07
CA SER A 222 -23.80 -0.32 16.21
C SER A 222 -23.49 -0.71 17.66
N ASP A 223 -23.59 -2.00 17.97
CA ASP A 223 -23.20 -2.55 19.28
C ASP A 223 -21.72 -2.28 19.58
N GLU A 224 -20.85 -2.29 18.56
CA GLU A 224 -19.43 -1.98 18.71
C GLU A 224 -19.23 -0.52 19.10
N GLU A 225 -19.95 0.42 18.50
CA GLU A 225 -19.87 1.83 18.85
C GLU A 225 -20.36 2.09 20.29
N LEU A 226 -21.44 1.43 20.70
CA LEU A 226 -21.90 1.49 22.09
C LEU A 226 -20.83 0.97 23.07
N MET A 227 -20.14 -0.12 22.71
CA MET A 227 -19.04 -0.65 23.53
C MET A 227 -17.87 0.32 23.61
N ARG A 228 -17.44 0.88 22.50
CA ARG A 228 -16.36 1.87 22.45
C ARG A 228 -16.70 3.13 23.27
N CYS A 229 -17.95 3.55 23.25
CA CYS A 229 -18.43 4.65 24.08
C CYS A 229 -18.41 4.30 25.58
N ALA A 230 -18.79 3.08 25.97
CA ALA A 230 -18.75 2.62 27.35
C ALA A 230 -17.30 2.53 27.90
N GLU A 231 -16.35 2.13 27.07
CA GLU A 231 -14.94 1.96 27.39
C GLU A 231 -14.10 3.18 26.96
N TYR A 232 -14.67 4.38 27.01
CA TYR A 232 -14.05 5.64 26.57
C TYR A 232 -12.61 5.83 27.04
N ASN A 233 -12.30 5.53 28.30
CA ASN A 233 -10.97 5.78 28.84
C ASN A 233 -9.90 4.89 28.18
N ASP A 234 -10.22 3.63 27.91
CA ASP A 234 -9.30 2.70 27.24
C ASP A 234 -9.09 3.11 25.77
N ILE A 235 -10.17 3.56 25.12
CA ILE A 235 -10.09 4.11 23.76
C ILE A 235 -9.34 5.44 23.72
N TYR A 236 -9.45 6.26 24.76
CA TYR A 236 -8.66 7.50 24.90
C TYR A 236 -7.16 7.20 24.94
N GLU A 237 -6.75 6.20 25.71
CA GLU A 237 -5.34 5.78 25.78
C GLU A 237 -4.85 5.26 24.42
N LEU A 238 -5.67 4.47 23.72
CA LEU A 238 -5.36 4.00 22.36
C LEU A 238 -5.16 5.16 21.38
N HIS A 239 -6.13 6.07 21.30
CA HIS A 239 -6.05 7.24 20.40
C HIS A 239 -4.85 8.12 20.73
N ASP A 240 -4.62 8.41 22.02
CA ASP A 240 -3.52 9.28 22.44
C ASP A 240 -2.15 8.69 22.11
N GLU A 241 -1.98 7.37 22.28
CA GLU A 241 -0.75 6.67 21.91
C GLU A 241 -0.53 6.62 20.39
N VAL A 242 -1.58 6.32 19.62
CA VAL A 242 -1.52 6.35 18.15
C VAL A 242 -1.18 7.75 17.64
N LEU A 243 -1.82 8.79 18.17
CA LEU A 243 -1.54 10.17 17.80
C LEU A 243 -0.08 10.57 18.09
N LYS A 244 0.47 10.16 19.26
CA LYS A 244 1.88 10.44 19.61
C LYS A 244 2.86 9.77 18.66
N ARG A 245 2.63 8.49 18.34
CA ARG A 245 3.53 7.71 17.48
C ARG A 245 3.45 8.10 16.00
N SER A 246 2.33 8.70 15.57
CA SER A 246 2.07 9.06 14.17
C SER A 246 2.06 10.56 13.89
N ASN A 247 2.54 11.38 14.82
CA ASN A 247 2.65 12.83 14.61
C ASN A 247 3.93 13.18 13.85
N TYR A 248 3.99 12.78 12.58
CA TYR A 248 5.15 12.99 11.73
C TYR A 248 5.32 14.45 11.33
N GLU A 249 6.56 14.92 11.21
CA GLU A 249 6.87 16.29 10.80
C GLU A 249 6.34 16.61 9.39
N PHE A 250 6.41 15.63 8.47
CA PHE A 250 5.91 15.76 7.10
C PHE A 250 4.38 15.70 6.97
N ALA A 251 3.67 15.17 7.98
CA ALA A 251 2.22 15.06 8.04
C ALA A 251 1.74 15.13 9.52
N PRO A 252 1.76 16.31 10.15
CA PRO A 252 1.40 16.46 11.56
C PRO A 252 -0.12 16.39 11.76
N TRP A 253 -0.53 15.96 12.95
CA TRP A 253 -1.92 15.97 13.38
C TRP A 253 -2.40 17.38 13.73
N VAL A 254 -3.61 17.70 13.31
CA VAL A 254 -4.38 18.87 13.73
C VAL A 254 -5.51 18.40 14.64
N LEU A 255 -5.39 18.70 15.92
CA LEU A 255 -6.42 18.37 16.91
C LEU A 255 -7.55 19.39 16.82
N VAL A 256 -8.79 18.92 16.60
CA VAL A 256 -9.97 19.76 16.40
C VAL A 256 -10.89 19.66 17.62
N ASN A 257 -11.24 20.81 18.22
CA ASN A 257 -12.28 20.86 19.23
C ASN A 257 -13.65 20.59 18.61
N GLY A 258 -14.20 19.39 18.86
CA GLY A 258 -15.49 18.94 18.33
C GLY A 258 -16.71 19.26 19.20
N GLU A 259 -16.54 19.88 20.40
CA GLU A 259 -17.64 20.23 21.30
C GLU A 259 -18.63 21.21 20.65
N ASP A 260 -18.14 22.27 20.00
CA ASP A 260 -18.98 23.22 19.29
C ASP A 260 -18.69 23.19 17.79
N LYS A 261 -19.73 22.97 16.98
CA LYS A 261 -19.62 22.88 15.52
C LYS A 261 -19.07 24.17 14.87
N ARG A 262 -19.23 25.34 15.47
CA ARG A 262 -18.73 26.62 14.93
C ARG A 262 -17.23 26.72 15.10
N ILE A 263 -16.71 26.26 16.23
CA ILE A 263 -15.27 26.17 16.48
C ILE A 263 -14.65 25.19 15.49
N ALA A 264 -15.16 23.96 15.45
CA ALA A 264 -14.66 22.91 14.57
C ALA A 264 -14.67 23.32 13.08
N ASN A 265 -15.79 23.89 12.58
CA ASN A 265 -15.89 24.30 11.18
C ASN A 265 -14.90 25.40 10.82
N LEU A 266 -14.70 26.40 11.69
CA LEU A 266 -13.73 27.47 11.41
C LEU A 266 -12.30 26.96 11.47
N GLN A 267 -11.96 26.13 12.45
CA GLN A 267 -10.64 25.54 12.59
C GLN A 267 -10.28 24.68 11.36
N VAL A 268 -11.19 23.80 10.94
CA VAL A 268 -11.00 22.94 9.77
C VAL A 268 -10.85 23.78 8.50
N ALA A 269 -11.76 24.73 8.24
CA ALA A 269 -11.71 25.57 7.04
C ALA A 269 -10.43 26.44 7.00
N GLN A 270 -10.03 27.04 8.13
CA GLN A 270 -8.81 27.83 8.22
C GLN A 270 -7.58 26.98 7.94
N THR A 271 -7.49 25.80 8.55
CA THR A 271 -6.34 24.89 8.34
C THR A 271 -6.23 24.43 6.89
N MET A 272 -7.36 24.14 6.24
CA MET A 272 -7.36 23.77 4.82
C MET A 272 -6.87 24.91 3.93
N VAL A 273 -7.35 26.13 4.18
CA VAL A 273 -6.90 27.35 3.46
C VAL A 273 -5.39 27.54 3.63
N ASP A 274 -4.89 27.45 4.87
CA ASP A 274 -3.46 27.64 5.16
C ASP A 274 -2.60 26.54 4.55
N THR A 275 -3.06 25.30 4.57
CA THR A 275 -2.36 24.16 3.98
C THR A 275 -2.25 24.29 2.47
N LEU A 276 -3.35 24.61 1.78
CA LEU A 276 -3.34 24.80 0.32
C LEU A 276 -2.47 25.99 -0.09
N ARG A 277 -2.57 27.11 0.63
CA ARG A 277 -1.75 28.31 0.37
C ARG A 277 -0.26 28.01 0.49
N LYS A 278 0.14 27.35 1.58
CA LYS A 278 1.54 26.94 1.81
C LYS A 278 2.01 25.93 0.74
N GLY A 279 1.20 24.93 0.41
CA GLY A 279 1.52 23.92 -0.58
C GLY A 279 1.70 24.51 -1.99
N LEU A 280 0.82 25.41 -2.42
CA LEU A 280 0.94 26.09 -3.71
C LEU A 280 2.19 26.98 -3.78
N ALA A 281 2.51 27.70 -2.69
CA ALA A 281 3.71 28.51 -2.61
C ALA A 281 4.98 27.63 -2.66
N ALA A 282 5.00 26.51 -1.92
CA ALA A 282 6.12 25.57 -1.94
C ALA A 282 6.32 24.92 -3.32
N LYS A 283 5.25 24.56 -4.01
CA LYS A 283 5.31 24.02 -5.38
C LYS A 283 5.85 25.05 -6.39
N ALA A 284 5.46 26.30 -6.28
CA ALA A 284 5.99 27.37 -7.12
C ALA A 284 7.49 27.59 -6.87
N ALA A 285 7.91 27.65 -5.60
CA ALA A 285 9.32 27.78 -5.23
C ALA A 285 10.17 26.59 -5.70
N ALA A 286 9.66 25.36 -5.58
CA ALA A 286 10.34 24.16 -6.07
C ALA A 286 10.55 24.18 -7.59
N ARG A 287 9.56 24.66 -8.35
CA ARG A 287 9.67 24.83 -9.81
C ARG A 287 10.74 25.87 -10.20
N GLU A 288 10.81 26.98 -9.47
CA GLU A 288 11.85 28.00 -9.69
C GLU A 288 13.24 27.47 -9.35
N ALA A 289 13.37 26.73 -8.25
CA ALA A 289 14.64 26.11 -7.84
C ALA A 289 15.11 25.07 -8.84
N ALA A 290 14.24 24.19 -9.34
CA ALA A 290 14.55 23.17 -10.33
C ALA A 290 15.04 23.79 -11.67
N ALA A 291 14.55 24.99 -12.02
CA ALA A 291 15.01 25.70 -13.21
C ALA A 291 16.43 26.29 -13.05
N ALA A 292 16.92 26.42 -11.82
CA ALA A 292 18.22 27.01 -11.49
C ALA A 292 19.32 26.01 -11.10
N GLU A 293 18.98 24.73 -10.87
CA GLU A 293 19.93 23.72 -10.34
C GLU A 293 20.84 23.15 -11.43
N THR A 294 22.16 23.12 -11.11
CA THR A 294 23.16 22.24 -11.74
C THR A 294 23.10 20.84 -11.11
N PRO A 295 23.38 19.77 -11.87
CA PRO A 295 23.36 18.40 -11.33
C PRO A 295 24.28 18.27 -10.11
N LYS A 296 23.75 17.89 -8.97
CA LYS A 296 24.54 17.57 -7.78
C LYS A 296 25.17 16.19 -7.94
N THR A 297 26.38 16.02 -7.40
CA THR A 297 27.05 14.72 -7.30
C THR A 297 26.16 13.76 -6.52
N GLU A 298 25.82 12.63 -7.11
CA GLU A 298 24.93 11.64 -6.49
C GLU A 298 25.59 11.04 -5.24
N ALA A 299 24.88 11.06 -4.12
CA ALA A 299 25.26 10.32 -2.93
C ALA A 299 25.11 8.81 -3.18
N PRO A 300 25.92 7.94 -2.53
CA PRO A 300 25.74 6.50 -2.65
C PRO A 300 24.32 6.09 -2.26
N LEU A 301 23.67 5.30 -3.11
CA LEU A 301 22.34 4.74 -2.82
C LEU A 301 22.47 3.65 -1.74
N LEU A 302 21.75 3.84 -0.64
CA LEU A 302 21.65 2.88 0.47
C LEU A 302 20.18 2.55 0.70
N SER A 303 19.89 1.30 1.03
CA SER A 303 18.53 0.88 1.43
C SER A 303 18.33 1.09 2.92
N ALA A 304 17.15 1.58 3.31
CA ALA A 304 16.69 1.63 4.69
C ALA A 304 16.21 0.25 5.21
N PHE A 305 16.10 -0.75 4.32
CA PHE A 305 15.57 -2.07 4.62
C PHE A 305 16.68 -3.13 4.75
N PRO A 306 16.43 -4.24 5.47
CA PRO A 306 17.41 -5.32 5.62
C PRO A 306 17.59 -6.07 4.29
N ILE A 307 18.79 -5.98 3.71
CA ILE A 307 19.15 -6.62 2.44
C ILE A 307 19.89 -7.93 2.70
N CYS A 308 19.64 -8.95 1.86
CA CYS A 308 20.40 -10.19 1.86
C CYS A 308 21.86 -9.95 1.48
N THR A 309 22.79 -10.61 2.16
CA THR A 309 24.23 -10.54 1.85
C THR A 309 24.58 -11.28 0.56
N ASP A 310 23.81 -12.31 0.23
CA ASP A 310 23.94 -13.21 -0.91
C ASP A 310 22.90 -12.90 -2.03
N HIS A 311 22.66 -11.60 -2.27
CA HIS A 311 21.80 -11.18 -3.38
C HIS A 311 22.41 -11.58 -4.74
N PRO A 312 21.56 -11.78 -5.79
CA PRO A 312 22.05 -12.11 -7.12
C PRO A 312 23.04 -11.07 -7.67
N ASP A 313 24.01 -11.56 -8.45
CA ASP A 313 24.97 -10.74 -9.19
C ASP A 313 24.99 -11.22 -10.65
N LEU A 314 24.89 -10.30 -11.60
CA LEU A 314 24.89 -10.63 -13.03
C LEU A 314 26.27 -11.12 -13.51
N ASP A 315 27.37 -10.76 -12.82
CA ASP A 315 28.71 -11.22 -13.15
C ASP A 315 28.96 -12.69 -12.74
N GLU A 316 28.12 -13.24 -11.85
CA GLU A 316 28.27 -14.60 -11.31
C GLU A 316 27.30 -15.60 -11.96
N VAL A 317 26.58 -15.22 -13.03
CA VAL A 317 25.58 -16.07 -13.68
C VAL A 317 26.21 -17.25 -14.41
N ASP A 318 25.76 -18.48 -14.09
CA ASP A 318 26.15 -19.68 -14.84
C ASP A 318 25.29 -19.87 -16.10
N HIS A 319 25.80 -19.40 -17.22
CA HIS A 319 25.17 -19.54 -18.53
C HIS A 319 25.29 -20.94 -19.16
N THR A 320 25.94 -21.90 -18.49
CA THR A 320 26.13 -23.27 -19.00
C THR A 320 25.03 -24.23 -18.61
N LEU A 321 24.15 -23.82 -17.67
CA LEU A 321 23.08 -24.65 -17.14
C LEU A 321 22.08 -25.05 -18.22
N LYS A 322 21.86 -26.37 -18.36
CA LYS A 322 20.99 -26.96 -19.40
C LYS A 322 20.19 -28.12 -18.82
N LEU A 323 19.05 -28.40 -19.46
CA LEU A 323 18.21 -29.52 -19.12
C LEU A 323 17.80 -30.28 -20.39
N GLU A 324 18.09 -31.56 -20.42
CA GLU A 324 17.70 -32.42 -21.53
C GLU A 324 16.17 -32.51 -21.65
N ARG A 325 15.67 -32.60 -22.87
CA ARG A 325 14.23 -32.51 -23.15
C ARG A 325 13.39 -33.57 -22.42
N GLU A 326 13.90 -34.80 -22.36
CA GLU A 326 13.21 -35.90 -21.67
C GLU A 326 13.09 -35.65 -20.16
N ASP A 327 14.16 -35.16 -19.55
CA ASP A 327 14.18 -34.80 -18.14
C ASP A 327 13.31 -33.57 -17.85
N TYR A 328 13.30 -32.60 -18.76
CA TYR A 328 12.39 -31.45 -18.67
C TYR A 328 10.93 -31.92 -18.65
N GLU A 329 10.50 -32.80 -19.55
CA GLU A 329 9.11 -33.24 -19.62
C GLU A 329 8.67 -33.98 -18.35
N LYS A 330 9.55 -34.84 -17.79
CA LYS A 330 9.32 -35.50 -16.51
C LYS A 330 9.22 -34.53 -15.34
N GLN A 331 10.19 -33.60 -15.24
CA GLN A 331 10.22 -32.60 -14.17
C GLN A 331 9.07 -31.60 -14.29
N LEU A 332 8.73 -31.15 -15.49
CA LEU A 332 7.60 -30.25 -15.71
C LEU A 332 6.29 -30.86 -15.19
N LYS A 333 6.01 -32.11 -15.56
CA LYS A 333 4.80 -32.80 -15.08
C LYS A 333 4.80 -32.98 -13.56
N HIS A 334 5.96 -33.26 -12.98
CA HIS A 334 6.12 -33.40 -11.54
C HIS A 334 5.85 -32.08 -10.82
N GLU A 335 6.54 -31.01 -11.21
CA GLU A 335 6.44 -29.70 -10.54
C GLU A 335 5.05 -29.06 -10.74
N GLN A 336 4.43 -29.23 -11.91
CA GLN A 336 3.05 -28.76 -12.14
C GLN A 336 2.02 -29.52 -11.27
N LYS A 337 2.18 -30.83 -11.11
CA LYS A 337 1.32 -31.63 -10.21
C LYS A 337 1.49 -31.22 -8.75
N ARG A 338 2.74 -30.90 -8.36
CA ARG A 338 3.07 -30.40 -7.02
C ARG A 338 2.40 -29.06 -6.78
N LEU A 339 2.55 -28.11 -7.72
CA LEU A 339 1.94 -26.78 -7.64
C LEU A 339 0.41 -26.84 -7.52
N ALA A 340 -0.26 -27.67 -8.31
CA ALA A 340 -1.71 -27.82 -8.25
C ALA A 340 -2.22 -28.31 -6.87
N LYS A 341 -1.43 -29.15 -6.17
CA LYS A 341 -1.76 -29.56 -4.80
C LYS A 341 -1.56 -28.43 -3.79
N LEU A 342 -0.43 -27.74 -3.92
CA LEU A 342 -0.09 -26.62 -3.04
C LEU A 342 -1.05 -25.45 -3.19
N GLU A 343 -1.57 -25.21 -4.41
CA GLU A 343 -2.59 -24.22 -4.67
C GLU A 343 -3.88 -24.46 -3.87
N LEU A 344 -4.34 -25.72 -3.81
CA LEU A 344 -5.52 -26.08 -3.03
C LEU A 344 -5.32 -25.79 -1.54
N GLU A 345 -4.17 -26.19 -0.98
CA GLU A 345 -3.85 -25.91 0.43
C GLU A 345 -3.74 -24.41 0.71
N MET A 346 -3.09 -23.68 -0.18
CA MET A 346 -3.00 -22.21 -0.13
C MET A 346 -4.39 -21.56 -0.15
N TYR A 347 -5.27 -22.02 -1.05
CA TYR A 347 -6.64 -21.52 -1.14
C TYR A 347 -7.45 -21.78 0.14
N LEU A 348 -7.36 -23.00 0.69
CA LEU A 348 -8.07 -23.37 1.92
C LEU A 348 -7.57 -22.58 3.13
N GLN A 349 -6.30 -22.26 3.19
CA GLN A 349 -5.69 -21.45 4.27
C GLN A 349 -5.78 -19.96 4.01
N ARG A 350 -6.33 -19.51 2.87
CA ARG A 350 -6.44 -18.10 2.47
C ARG A 350 -5.11 -17.37 2.34
N ILE A 351 -4.01 -18.10 2.04
CA ILE A 351 -2.69 -17.50 1.85
C ILE A 351 -2.58 -16.94 0.43
N PRO A 352 -2.27 -15.65 0.22
CA PRO A 352 -2.08 -15.10 -1.12
C PRO A 352 -0.67 -15.37 -1.65
N LEU A 353 -0.53 -15.56 -2.96
CA LEU A 353 0.75 -15.70 -3.65
C LEU A 353 0.90 -14.59 -4.69
N VAL A 354 2.01 -13.89 -4.64
CA VAL A 354 2.42 -12.86 -5.60
C VAL A 354 3.71 -13.30 -6.26
N VAL A 355 3.69 -13.48 -7.57
CA VAL A 355 4.87 -13.88 -8.36
C VAL A 355 5.14 -12.82 -9.40
N MET A 356 6.37 -12.34 -9.49
CA MET A 356 6.75 -11.39 -10.54
C MET A 356 7.90 -11.88 -11.39
N TYR A 357 7.90 -11.46 -12.63
CA TYR A 357 8.94 -11.76 -13.61
C TYR A 357 9.47 -10.48 -14.23
N GLU A 358 10.71 -10.16 -13.92
CA GLU A 358 11.52 -9.17 -14.61
C GLU A 358 12.63 -9.88 -15.42
N GLY A 359 13.32 -9.16 -16.26
CA GLY A 359 14.42 -9.71 -17.06
C GLY A 359 14.49 -9.13 -18.45
N TRP A 360 15.55 -9.50 -19.16
CA TRP A 360 15.84 -8.97 -20.50
C TRP A 360 14.73 -9.27 -21.50
N ASP A 361 14.67 -8.48 -22.56
CA ASP A 361 13.80 -8.77 -23.68
C ASP A 361 14.25 -10.09 -24.34
N ALA A 362 13.28 -10.90 -24.79
CA ALA A 362 13.47 -12.27 -25.25
C ALA A 362 14.07 -13.27 -24.26
N ALA A 363 14.30 -12.92 -22.99
CA ALA A 363 14.82 -13.86 -21.98
C ALA A 363 13.91 -15.07 -21.76
N GLY A 364 12.59 -14.94 -21.87
CA GLY A 364 11.69 -16.10 -21.78
C GLY A 364 10.61 -15.99 -20.70
N LYS A 365 10.40 -14.80 -20.10
CA LYS A 365 9.39 -14.51 -19.09
C LYS A 365 8.03 -15.15 -19.37
N GLY A 366 7.39 -14.81 -20.47
CA GLY A 366 6.07 -15.36 -20.83
C GLY A 366 6.04 -16.90 -21.00
N GLY A 367 7.19 -17.51 -21.30
CA GLY A 367 7.33 -18.97 -21.34
C GLY A 367 7.30 -19.63 -19.96
N ALA A 368 7.93 -19.01 -18.96
CA ALA A 368 7.89 -19.44 -17.57
C ALA A 368 6.48 -19.21 -16.98
N ILE A 369 5.93 -17.99 -17.12
CA ILE A 369 4.56 -17.66 -16.70
C ILE A 369 3.53 -18.66 -17.22
N LYS A 370 3.60 -19.01 -18.51
CA LYS A 370 2.68 -19.99 -19.10
C LYS A 370 2.74 -21.34 -18.41
N ARG A 371 3.92 -21.84 -17.99
CA ARG A 371 4.06 -23.13 -17.32
C ARG A 371 3.50 -23.13 -15.90
N VAL A 372 3.64 -22.01 -15.22
CA VAL A 372 3.01 -21.80 -13.92
C VAL A 372 1.49 -21.74 -14.07
N ALA A 373 0.97 -20.89 -14.94
CA ALA A 373 -0.46 -20.74 -15.17
C ALA A 373 -1.16 -22.05 -15.60
N GLN A 374 -0.47 -22.91 -16.35
CA GLN A 374 -1.00 -24.21 -16.75
C GLN A 374 -1.22 -25.20 -15.60
N ALA A 375 -0.62 -24.96 -14.45
CA ALA A 375 -0.76 -25.81 -13.26
C ALA A 375 -1.83 -25.30 -12.29
N LEU A 376 -2.32 -24.08 -12.47
CA LEU A 376 -3.25 -23.41 -11.57
C LEU A 376 -4.69 -23.50 -12.08
N ASP A 377 -5.66 -23.47 -11.17
CA ASP A 377 -7.09 -23.28 -11.52
C ASP A 377 -7.27 -21.88 -12.14
N ALA A 378 -7.89 -21.81 -13.31
CA ALA A 378 -8.10 -20.55 -14.03
C ALA A 378 -8.88 -19.49 -13.25
N ARG A 379 -9.60 -19.87 -12.20
CA ARG A 379 -10.37 -18.96 -11.32
C ARG A 379 -9.53 -18.43 -10.15
N ALA A 380 -8.40 -19.08 -9.85
CA ALA A 380 -7.59 -18.79 -8.69
C ALA A 380 -6.38 -17.88 -9.00
N TYR A 381 -6.10 -17.57 -10.26
CA TYR A 381 -5.00 -16.68 -10.60
C TYR A 381 -5.40 -15.56 -11.57
N HIS A 382 -4.60 -14.50 -11.56
CA HIS A 382 -4.66 -13.43 -12.57
C HIS A 382 -3.25 -13.08 -13.03
N ILE A 383 -3.09 -12.87 -14.36
CA ILE A 383 -1.83 -12.38 -14.93
C ILE A 383 -1.99 -10.89 -15.21
N PHE A 384 -1.10 -10.11 -14.63
CA PHE A 384 -1.05 -8.65 -14.77
C PHE A 384 0.13 -8.25 -15.67
N PRO A 385 -0.09 -7.93 -16.95
CA PRO A 385 0.94 -7.30 -17.76
C PRO A 385 1.13 -5.86 -17.30
N SER A 386 2.37 -5.37 -17.30
CA SER A 386 2.71 -3.98 -16.98
C SER A 386 3.20 -3.23 -18.24
N PRO A 387 2.28 -2.79 -19.11
CA PRO A 387 2.62 -1.93 -20.25
C PRO A 387 2.96 -0.51 -19.75
N ALA A 388 3.31 0.38 -20.69
CA ALA A 388 3.42 1.81 -20.42
C ALA A 388 2.19 2.32 -19.65
N PRO A 389 2.36 3.19 -18.65
CA PRO A 389 1.25 3.67 -17.83
C PRO A 389 0.25 4.49 -18.65
N THR A 390 -1.02 4.31 -18.37
CA THR A 390 -2.12 5.12 -18.93
C THR A 390 -2.10 6.55 -18.35
N PRO A 391 -2.78 7.53 -18.99
CA PRO A 391 -2.90 8.87 -18.41
C PRO A 391 -3.46 8.88 -16.97
N LEU A 392 -4.42 7.99 -16.66
CA LEU A 392 -4.95 7.83 -15.32
C LEU A 392 -3.87 7.34 -14.33
N GLU A 393 -3.10 6.34 -14.72
CA GLU A 393 -2.00 5.82 -13.89
C GLU A 393 -0.89 6.85 -13.68
N LEU A 394 -0.60 7.68 -14.70
CA LEU A 394 0.36 8.79 -14.60
C LEU A 394 -0.13 9.93 -13.67
N ALA A 395 -1.44 10.09 -13.50
CA ALA A 395 -2.01 11.07 -12.58
C ALA A 395 -1.95 10.66 -11.10
N HIS A 396 -1.45 9.45 -10.81
CA HIS A 396 -1.29 8.90 -9.46
C HIS A 396 0.18 8.56 -9.17
N PRO A 397 0.56 8.29 -7.90
CA PRO A 397 1.87 7.73 -7.58
C PRO A 397 2.14 6.42 -8.31
N HIS A 398 3.40 6.12 -8.63
CA HIS A 398 3.76 4.99 -9.51
C HIS A 398 3.30 3.60 -9.00
N LEU A 399 3.19 3.40 -7.69
CA LEU A 399 2.72 2.14 -7.08
C LEU A 399 1.20 2.00 -7.11
N TRP A 400 0.44 3.07 -7.36
CA TRP A 400 -1.02 3.05 -7.37
C TRP A 400 -1.60 1.96 -8.29
N ARG A 401 -1.06 1.84 -9.50
CA ARG A 401 -1.52 0.85 -10.50
C ARG A 401 -1.34 -0.60 -10.05
N TYR A 402 -0.42 -0.87 -9.14
CA TYR A 402 -0.16 -2.20 -8.60
C TYR A 402 -1.02 -2.47 -7.36
N TRP A 403 -1.18 -1.48 -6.48
CA TRP A 403 -2.10 -1.56 -5.36
C TRP A 403 -3.54 -1.88 -5.80
N THR A 404 -4.01 -1.29 -6.89
CA THR A 404 -5.35 -1.52 -7.44
C THR A 404 -5.52 -2.88 -8.14
N ARG A 405 -4.45 -3.65 -8.30
CA ARG A 405 -4.43 -4.92 -9.03
C ARG A 405 -3.91 -6.11 -8.22
N LEU A 406 -3.90 -6.02 -6.90
CA LEU A 406 -3.47 -7.13 -6.06
C LEU A 406 -4.48 -8.29 -6.07
N PRO A 407 -4.01 -9.56 -5.92
CA PRO A 407 -4.90 -10.69 -5.73
C PRO A 407 -5.64 -10.56 -4.39
N LYS A 408 -6.70 -11.31 -4.19
CA LYS A 408 -7.31 -11.48 -2.87
C LYS A 408 -6.66 -12.66 -2.12
N ALA A 409 -6.86 -12.73 -0.82
CA ALA A 409 -6.40 -13.84 0.01
C ALA A 409 -6.80 -15.21 -0.57
N GLY A 410 -5.84 -16.15 -0.60
CA GLY A 410 -6.03 -17.48 -1.21
C GLY A 410 -5.94 -17.52 -2.75
N HIS A 411 -5.50 -16.44 -3.41
CA HIS A 411 -5.37 -16.36 -4.87
C HIS A 411 -3.96 -15.96 -5.30
N VAL A 412 -3.66 -16.17 -6.58
CA VAL A 412 -2.35 -15.93 -7.18
C VAL A 412 -2.38 -14.70 -8.09
N GLY A 413 -1.49 -13.75 -7.86
CA GLY A 413 -1.18 -12.65 -8.79
C GLY A 413 0.15 -12.93 -9.49
N ILE A 414 0.16 -12.99 -10.81
CA ILE A 414 1.38 -13.15 -11.63
C ILE A 414 1.62 -11.88 -12.41
N TYR A 415 2.78 -11.25 -12.23
CA TYR A 415 3.12 -9.98 -12.87
C TYR A 415 4.16 -10.21 -13.98
N ASP A 416 3.79 -9.92 -15.23
CA ASP A 416 4.71 -9.86 -16.38
C ASP A 416 5.22 -8.44 -16.52
N ARG A 417 6.43 -8.18 -16.03
CA ARG A 417 6.95 -6.90 -15.57
C ARG A 417 6.16 -6.36 -14.36
N SER A 418 6.75 -5.44 -13.62
CA SER A 418 6.23 -5.08 -12.32
C SER A 418 6.51 -3.63 -11.95
N TRP A 419 6.38 -3.30 -10.66
CA TRP A 419 6.73 -2.01 -10.07
C TRP A 419 8.21 -1.64 -10.20
N TYR A 420 9.07 -2.58 -10.54
CA TYR A 420 10.48 -2.33 -10.81
C TYR A 420 10.72 -1.56 -12.12
N GLY A 421 9.72 -1.40 -12.97
CA GLY A 421 9.79 -0.50 -14.12
C GLY A 421 10.28 0.90 -13.78
N ARG A 422 9.94 1.43 -12.58
CA ARG A 422 10.38 2.74 -12.07
C ARG A 422 11.91 2.86 -11.98
N VAL A 423 12.59 1.82 -11.49
CA VAL A 423 14.05 1.79 -11.30
C VAL A 423 14.80 1.14 -12.46
N LEU A 424 14.08 0.60 -13.45
CA LEU A 424 14.61 0.01 -14.67
C LEU A 424 14.33 0.93 -15.89
N VAL A 425 13.27 0.63 -16.62
CA VAL A 425 12.96 1.35 -17.88
C VAL A 425 12.73 2.83 -17.67
N GLU A 426 12.01 3.25 -16.63
CA GLU A 426 11.72 4.66 -16.40
C GLU A 426 12.98 5.44 -15.98
N ARG A 427 13.89 4.81 -15.23
CA ARG A 427 15.23 5.35 -14.91
C ARG A 427 16.08 5.49 -16.17
N VAL A 428 16.21 4.41 -16.95
CA VAL A 428 17.14 4.36 -18.09
C VAL A 428 16.67 5.22 -19.27
N GLU A 429 15.35 5.28 -19.49
CA GLU A 429 14.77 6.12 -20.54
C GLU A 429 14.55 7.59 -20.11
N GLY A 430 14.79 7.91 -18.84
CA GLY A 430 14.59 9.27 -18.30
C GLY A 430 13.13 9.67 -18.14
N PHE A 431 12.22 8.70 -17.99
CA PHE A 431 10.80 8.96 -17.72
C PHE A 431 10.56 9.29 -16.25
N ALA A 432 11.45 8.86 -15.37
CA ALA A 432 11.50 9.26 -13.96
C ALA A 432 12.74 10.13 -13.71
N SER A 433 12.56 11.21 -12.97
CA SER A 433 13.67 12.07 -12.53
C SER A 433 14.60 11.30 -11.58
N PRO A 434 15.87 11.76 -11.39
CA PRO A 434 16.78 11.14 -10.44
C PRO A 434 16.19 11.02 -9.04
N GLN A 435 15.50 12.03 -8.55
CA GLN A 435 14.85 12.02 -7.24
C GLN A 435 13.75 10.97 -7.15
N GLU A 436 12.95 10.79 -8.21
CA GLU A 436 11.86 9.82 -8.24
C GLU A 436 12.35 8.37 -8.26
N TRP A 437 13.32 8.02 -9.13
CA TRP A 437 13.76 6.63 -9.18
C TRP A 437 14.69 6.26 -8.01
N GLN A 438 15.43 7.22 -7.43
CA GLN A 438 16.27 6.96 -6.25
C GLN A 438 15.42 6.60 -5.02
N ARG A 439 14.37 7.38 -4.73
CA ARG A 439 13.46 7.07 -3.61
C ARG A 439 12.63 5.80 -3.86
N ALA A 440 12.40 5.45 -5.13
CA ALA A 440 11.55 4.31 -5.47
C ALA A 440 12.08 2.97 -4.96
N TYR A 441 13.38 2.81 -4.69
CA TYR A 441 13.91 1.60 -4.07
C TYR A 441 13.30 1.36 -2.69
N ASP A 442 13.26 2.37 -1.84
CA ASP A 442 12.67 2.26 -0.51
C ASP A 442 11.13 2.21 -0.56
N GLU A 443 10.49 2.94 -1.48
CA GLU A 443 9.04 2.85 -1.72
C GLU A 443 8.61 1.43 -2.15
N ILE A 444 9.40 0.79 -3.02
CA ILE A 444 9.19 -0.60 -3.45
C ILE A 444 9.40 -1.57 -2.28
N ASN A 445 10.48 -1.41 -1.51
CA ASN A 445 10.75 -2.25 -0.35
C ASN A 445 9.63 -2.15 0.70
N ALA A 446 9.12 -0.94 0.94
CA ALA A 446 7.97 -0.73 1.82
C ALA A 446 6.71 -1.42 1.29
N PHE A 447 6.40 -1.27 0.00
CA PHE A 447 5.27 -1.94 -0.64
C PHE A 447 5.36 -3.46 -0.53
N GLU A 448 6.53 -4.04 -0.81
CA GLU A 448 6.77 -5.48 -0.68
C GLU A 448 6.67 -5.94 0.78
N ARG A 449 7.11 -5.11 1.72
CA ARG A 449 6.94 -5.35 3.14
C ARG A 449 5.47 -5.42 3.53
N ASP A 450 4.66 -4.47 3.06
CA ASP A 450 3.21 -4.47 3.31
C ASP A 450 2.53 -5.74 2.77
N LEU A 451 2.96 -6.25 1.60
CA LEU A 451 2.46 -7.50 1.05
C LEU A 451 2.82 -8.71 1.92
N VAL A 452 4.05 -8.76 2.41
CA VAL A 452 4.50 -9.86 3.29
C VAL A 452 3.82 -9.77 4.66
N ASP A 453 3.67 -8.58 5.23
CA ASP A 453 2.98 -8.34 6.50
C ASP A 453 1.46 -8.64 6.38
N TRP A 454 0.87 -8.46 5.20
CA TRP A 454 -0.47 -8.97 4.91
C TRP A 454 -0.55 -10.51 4.99
N GLY A 455 0.55 -11.21 4.82
CA GLY A 455 0.67 -12.67 4.83
C GLY A 455 0.87 -13.28 3.45
N ALA A 456 1.16 -12.47 2.43
CA ALA A 456 1.46 -12.95 1.10
C ALA A 456 2.82 -13.65 1.02
N ILE A 457 2.88 -14.68 0.19
CA ILE A 457 4.14 -15.21 -0.32
C ILE A 457 4.53 -14.35 -1.52
N LEU A 458 5.70 -13.72 -1.48
CA LEU A 458 6.22 -12.92 -2.58
C LEU A 458 7.43 -13.62 -3.20
N VAL A 459 7.35 -13.94 -4.50
CA VAL A 459 8.42 -14.57 -5.27
C VAL A 459 8.83 -13.65 -6.41
N LYS A 460 10.11 -13.26 -6.43
CA LYS A 460 10.68 -12.33 -7.42
C LYS A 460 11.67 -13.03 -8.32
N PHE A 461 11.44 -12.99 -9.63
CA PHE A 461 12.33 -13.57 -10.62
C PHE A 461 12.95 -12.51 -11.53
N TRP A 462 14.27 -12.56 -11.66
CA TRP A 462 14.99 -11.97 -12.77
C TRP A 462 15.34 -13.05 -13.79
N VAL A 463 14.83 -12.92 -15.01
CA VAL A 463 15.10 -13.89 -16.10
C VAL A 463 16.30 -13.41 -16.90
N GLU A 464 17.44 -14.05 -16.65
CA GLU A 464 18.72 -13.69 -17.24
C GLU A 464 18.95 -14.47 -18.55
N VAL A 465 19.59 -13.82 -19.51
CA VAL A 465 20.02 -14.43 -20.78
C VAL A 465 21.29 -13.74 -21.26
N HIS A 466 22.28 -14.54 -21.70
CA HIS A 466 23.50 -14.01 -22.26
C HIS A 466 23.21 -13.12 -23.50
N PRO A 467 23.91 -12.00 -23.69
CA PRO A 467 23.67 -11.08 -24.79
C PRO A 467 23.69 -11.73 -26.20
N ASP A 468 24.54 -12.71 -26.42
CA ASP A 468 24.63 -13.41 -27.70
C ASP A 468 23.39 -14.30 -27.96
N GLU A 469 22.93 -15.00 -26.92
CA GLU A 469 21.71 -15.81 -27.01
C GLU A 469 20.47 -14.89 -27.17
N GLN A 470 20.44 -13.73 -26.52
CA GLN A 470 19.38 -12.73 -26.73
C GLN A 470 19.34 -12.28 -28.21
N LEU A 471 20.51 -11.95 -28.79
CA LEU A 471 20.60 -11.56 -30.19
C LEU A 471 20.12 -12.66 -31.14
N ARG A 472 20.54 -13.91 -30.90
CA ARG A 472 20.08 -15.08 -31.66
C ARG A 472 18.54 -15.22 -31.59
N ARG A 473 17.96 -14.97 -30.42
CA ARG A 473 16.50 -15.01 -30.24
C ARG A 473 15.77 -13.87 -30.94
N PHE A 474 16.37 -12.67 -31.01
CA PHE A 474 15.81 -11.56 -31.78
C PHE A 474 15.78 -11.89 -33.27
N GLN A 475 16.88 -12.41 -33.82
CA GLN A 475 16.96 -12.86 -35.22
C GLN A 475 15.93 -13.97 -35.50
N GLU A 476 15.85 -14.99 -34.64
CA GLU A 476 14.84 -16.04 -34.79
C GLU A 476 13.41 -15.50 -34.82
N ARG A 477 13.11 -14.47 -34.04
CA ARG A 477 11.77 -13.84 -34.03
C ARG A 477 11.51 -13.09 -35.33
N GLN A 478 12.51 -12.39 -35.89
CA GLN A 478 12.39 -11.70 -37.18
C GLN A 478 12.18 -12.67 -38.35
N ASP A 479 12.86 -13.80 -38.32
CA ASP A 479 12.81 -14.80 -39.39
C ASP A 479 11.57 -15.71 -39.32
N THR A 480 10.86 -15.74 -38.17
CA THR A 480 9.68 -16.59 -37.97
C THR A 480 8.39 -15.75 -38.09
N PRO A 481 7.58 -15.90 -39.17
CA PRO A 481 6.38 -15.06 -39.39
C PRO A 481 5.42 -15.01 -38.19
N GLU A 482 5.19 -16.13 -37.48
CA GLU A 482 4.30 -16.22 -36.34
C GLU A 482 4.88 -15.58 -35.05
N LYS A 483 6.16 -15.18 -35.08
CA LYS A 483 6.86 -14.54 -33.95
C LYS A 483 7.23 -13.08 -34.21
N GLN A 484 7.10 -12.58 -35.44
CA GLN A 484 7.49 -11.20 -35.80
C GLN A 484 6.78 -10.14 -34.96
N TRP A 485 5.53 -10.37 -34.55
CA TRP A 485 4.79 -9.46 -33.67
C TRP A 485 5.38 -9.32 -32.25
N LYS A 486 6.33 -10.20 -31.88
CA LYS A 486 6.99 -10.20 -30.57
C LYS A 486 8.29 -9.40 -30.54
N ILE A 487 8.70 -8.83 -31.67
CA ILE A 487 9.89 -7.97 -31.74
C ILE A 487 9.49 -6.59 -32.23
N THR A 488 9.95 -5.60 -31.51
CA THR A 488 9.61 -4.20 -31.73
C THR A 488 10.89 -3.36 -31.85
N PRO A 489 10.84 -2.16 -32.40
CA PRO A 489 11.98 -1.23 -32.36
C PRO A 489 12.51 -0.96 -30.95
N ASP A 490 11.64 -1.04 -29.93
CA ASP A 490 12.01 -0.85 -28.54
C ASP A 490 12.96 -1.95 -28.03
N ASP A 491 12.78 -3.20 -28.47
CA ASP A 491 13.69 -4.30 -28.11
C ASP A 491 15.13 -4.02 -28.55
N TRP A 492 15.30 -3.45 -29.75
CA TRP A 492 16.61 -3.08 -30.28
C TRP A 492 17.20 -1.87 -29.57
N ARG A 493 16.41 -0.85 -29.30
CA ARG A 493 16.82 0.33 -28.54
C ARG A 493 17.27 -0.04 -27.11
N ASN A 494 16.52 -0.91 -26.44
CA ASN A 494 16.87 -1.39 -25.11
C ASN A 494 18.22 -2.13 -25.11
N ARG A 495 18.50 -2.90 -26.16
CA ARG A 495 19.79 -3.58 -26.34
C ARG A 495 20.94 -2.59 -26.51
N GLU A 496 20.77 -1.49 -27.22
CA GLU A 496 21.78 -0.44 -27.36
C GLU A 496 22.13 0.22 -26.01
N LYS A 497 21.17 0.29 -25.09
CA LYS A 497 21.34 0.82 -23.74
C LYS A 497 21.72 -0.23 -22.69
N ASN A 498 22.13 -1.42 -23.10
CA ASN A 498 22.44 -2.53 -22.21
C ASN A 498 23.36 -2.15 -21.03
N PRO A 499 24.45 -1.35 -21.19
CA PRO A 499 25.29 -0.96 -20.05
C PRO A 499 24.52 -0.19 -18.96
N GLN A 500 23.61 0.70 -19.34
CA GLN A 500 22.78 1.47 -18.38
C GLN A 500 21.76 0.56 -17.68
N TYR A 501 21.11 -0.34 -18.42
CA TYR A 501 20.23 -1.34 -17.85
C TYR A 501 20.96 -2.29 -16.93
N TYR A 502 22.18 -2.74 -17.30
CA TYR A 502 22.99 -3.60 -16.46
C TYR A 502 23.26 -2.98 -15.09
N GLN A 503 23.69 -1.71 -15.06
CA GLN A 503 23.89 -0.99 -13.82
C GLN A 503 22.58 -0.85 -13.01
N ALA A 504 21.47 -0.56 -13.69
CA ALA A 504 20.17 -0.43 -13.04
C ALA A 504 19.69 -1.75 -12.40
N VAL A 505 19.99 -2.90 -13.04
CA VAL A 505 19.68 -4.24 -12.50
C VAL A 505 20.55 -4.58 -11.30
N GLN A 506 21.86 -4.31 -11.37
CA GLN A 506 22.78 -4.53 -10.24
C GLN A 506 22.37 -3.68 -9.03
N ASP A 507 22.03 -2.40 -9.24
CA ASP A 507 21.49 -1.55 -8.16
C ASP A 507 20.17 -2.10 -7.62
N MET A 508 19.29 -2.60 -8.48
CA MET A 508 18.02 -3.22 -8.08
C MET A 508 18.26 -4.42 -7.14
N PHE A 509 19.15 -5.34 -7.49
CA PHE A 509 19.47 -6.48 -6.63
C PHE A 509 20.04 -6.04 -5.29
N ARG A 510 21.03 -5.17 -5.34
CA ARG A 510 21.73 -4.65 -4.15
C ARG A 510 20.81 -3.89 -3.19
N LEU A 511 19.80 -3.19 -3.70
CA LEU A 511 18.94 -2.30 -2.90
C LEU A 511 17.57 -2.90 -2.55
N THR A 512 17.16 -3.99 -3.24
CA THR A 512 15.83 -4.55 -3.06
C THR A 512 15.77 -6.07 -2.88
N SER A 513 16.93 -6.77 -2.79
CA SER A 513 16.92 -8.17 -2.38
C SER A 513 16.80 -8.26 -0.86
N THR A 514 15.62 -7.89 -0.35
CA THR A 514 15.37 -7.86 1.10
C THR A 514 15.28 -9.25 1.70
N THR A 515 15.56 -9.36 3.01
CA THR A 515 15.51 -10.65 3.72
C THR A 515 14.12 -11.29 3.74
N TYR A 516 13.06 -10.49 3.58
CA TYR A 516 11.67 -10.96 3.51
C TYR A 516 11.17 -11.19 2.07
N ALA A 517 11.84 -10.64 1.06
CA ALA A 517 11.51 -10.77 -0.35
C ALA A 517 12.78 -10.77 -1.23
N PRO A 518 13.59 -11.84 -1.19
CA PRO A 518 14.83 -11.93 -1.97
C PRO A 518 14.54 -12.12 -3.46
N TRP A 519 15.45 -11.64 -4.31
CA TRP A 519 15.46 -11.94 -5.72
C TRP A 519 15.97 -13.35 -5.99
N THR A 520 15.36 -14.02 -6.97
CA THR A 520 15.83 -15.29 -7.53
C THR A 520 16.18 -15.08 -9.00
N LEU A 521 17.41 -15.42 -9.37
CA LEU A 521 17.86 -15.39 -10.75
C LEU A 521 17.42 -16.66 -11.48
N LEU A 522 16.89 -16.52 -12.69
CA LEU A 522 16.55 -17.63 -13.59
C LEU A 522 17.48 -17.57 -14.80
N GLU A 523 18.47 -18.46 -14.82
CA GLU A 523 19.41 -18.64 -15.93
C GLU A 523 18.64 -19.20 -17.14
N SER A 524 18.46 -18.40 -18.18
CA SER A 524 17.54 -18.72 -19.27
C SER A 524 18.20 -18.86 -20.65
N ASP A 525 19.51 -19.06 -20.72
CA ASP A 525 20.14 -19.51 -21.97
C ASP A 525 19.53 -20.84 -22.39
N ASP A 526 19.25 -21.74 -21.47
CA ASP A 526 18.32 -22.83 -21.64
C ASP A 526 16.95 -22.50 -21.02
N LYS A 527 15.97 -22.25 -21.88
CA LYS A 527 14.58 -21.97 -21.47
C LYS A 527 13.93 -23.13 -20.71
N LEU A 528 14.39 -24.38 -20.93
CA LEU A 528 13.85 -25.57 -20.24
C LEU A 528 14.26 -25.57 -18.79
N TYR A 529 15.53 -25.30 -18.54
CA TYR A 529 16.08 -25.14 -17.18
C TYR A 529 15.36 -24.03 -16.39
N ALA A 530 15.31 -22.82 -16.95
CA ALA A 530 14.68 -21.67 -16.30
C ALA A 530 13.21 -21.92 -15.91
N ARG A 531 12.44 -22.62 -16.75
CA ARG A 531 11.03 -22.97 -16.49
C ARG A 531 10.88 -23.92 -15.30
N ILE A 532 11.76 -24.92 -15.19
CA ILE A 532 11.73 -25.85 -14.06
C ILE A 532 12.18 -25.16 -12.79
N LYS A 533 13.25 -24.35 -12.84
CA LYS A 533 13.73 -23.58 -11.68
C LYS A 533 12.63 -22.66 -11.15
N SER A 534 11.92 -21.95 -12.05
CA SER A 534 10.79 -21.08 -11.68
C SER A 534 9.68 -21.83 -10.93
N LEU A 535 9.20 -22.98 -11.48
CA LEU A 535 8.18 -23.80 -10.81
C LEU A 535 8.65 -24.34 -9.46
N ARG A 536 9.89 -24.82 -9.39
CA ARG A 536 10.47 -25.36 -8.17
C ARG A 536 10.56 -24.31 -7.07
N THR A 537 11.07 -23.12 -7.37
CA THR A 537 11.16 -22.01 -6.42
C THR A 537 9.79 -21.63 -5.85
N ILE A 538 8.76 -21.56 -6.71
CA ILE A 538 7.39 -21.28 -6.26
C ILE A 538 6.88 -22.38 -5.33
N ASN A 539 7.07 -23.65 -5.70
CA ASN A 539 6.65 -24.80 -4.89
C ASN A 539 7.34 -24.81 -3.52
N GLU A 540 8.65 -24.58 -3.49
CA GLU A 540 9.44 -24.52 -2.24
C GLU A 540 8.98 -23.36 -1.33
N ALA A 541 8.69 -22.19 -1.90
CA ALA A 541 8.15 -21.07 -1.16
C ALA A 541 6.78 -21.38 -0.54
N LEU A 542 5.90 -22.03 -1.31
CA LEU A 542 4.59 -22.49 -0.83
C LEU A 542 4.73 -23.53 0.29
N GLU A 543 5.55 -24.57 0.11
CA GLU A 543 5.77 -25.61 1.12
C GLU A 543 6.31 -25.04 2.42
N LYS A 544 7.30 -24.16 2.34
CA LYS A 544 7.86 -23.47 3.51
C LYS A 544 6.78 -22.72 4.28
N ARG A 545 5.89 -22.01 3.59
CA ARG A 545 4.82 -21.22 4.23
C ARG A 545 3.69 -22.08 4.77
N LEU A 546 3.35 -23.17 4.07
CA LEU A 546 2.30 -24.11 4.45
C LEU A 546 2.78 -25.13 5.49
N LYS A 547 4.09 -25.17 5.80
CA LYS A 547 4.73 -26.13 6.73
C LYS A 547 4.51 -27.59 6.32
N LEU A 548 4.62 -27.87 5.02
CA LEU A 548 4.47 -29.20 4.40
C LEU A 548 5.82 -29.83 4.11
#